data_c51f45b59d612dec2b62e96ac04d1c1f
#
_entry.id   c51f45b59d612dec2b62e96ac04d1c1f
#
_cell.length_a   1.000
_cell.length_b   1.000
_cell.length_c   1.000
_cell.angle_alpha   90.00
_cell.angle_beta   90.00
_cell.angle_gamma   90.00
#
_symmetry.space_group_name_H-M   'P 1'
#
loop_
_entity.id
_entity.type
_entity.pdbx_description
1 polymer ?
#
loop_
_entity_poly.entity_id
_entity_poly.type
_entity_poly.pdbx_seq_one_letter_code
_entity_poly.pdbx_strand_id
1 'polypeptide(L)'
;MFPPLYAVLDQHLMKTPVVKCAKDLVAVGVELIQYRAKDLPPRAYFATCSSLAEALATAKARLIINDRPDIAAMVGAGGVHVGQDDLAPGDARKICGSGRWVGVSTHNLEQVRAAVNAPVDYIAVGPIFPTSTKKKPDPVVGTSLIREARKLTQKPIVAIGGITLERVADVYAAGANSVAVIRDLLEARDPAARAREFLAVAAQSHVASCPQNHSPFPGGRNNG
;
A
#
# COMPACT_ATOMS: atom_id res chain seq x y z
N MET A 1 -8.58 4.77 9.64
CA MET A 1 -7.73 3.56 9.54
C MET A 1 -7.02 3.57 8.19
N PHE A 2 -5.78 3.09 8.07
CA PHE A 2 -5.07 3.00 6.79
C PHE A 2 -5.67 1.86 5.96
N PRO A 3 -5.88 2.01 4.62
CA PRO A 3 -6.50 0.98 3.80
C PRO A 3 -5.70 -0.33 3.81
N PRO A 4 -6.34 -1.49 4.01
CA PRO A 4 -5.62 -2.75 4.17
C PRO A 4 -5.04 -3.28 2.86
N LEU A 5 -5.66 -3.00 1.71
CA LEU A 5 -5.18 -3.38 0.39
C LEU A 5 -4.72 -2.16 -0.39
N TYR A 6 -3.51 -2.22 -0.91
CA TYR A 6 -2.90 -1.23 -1.79
C TYR A 6 -2.71 -1.85 -3.18
N ALA A 7 -3.61 -1.57 -4.08
CA ALA A 7 -3.54 -2.08 -5.45
C ALA A 7 -2.52 -1.27 -6.26
N VAL A 8 -1.48 -1.92 -6.78
CA VAL A 8 -0.49 -1.27 -7.64
C VAL A 8 -0.75 -1.66 -9.09
N LEU A 9 -1.20 -0.70 -9.88
CA LEU A 9 -1.48 -0.83 -11.30
C LEU A 9 -0.19 -0.59 -12.09
N ASP A 10 0.54 -1.67 -12.36
CA ASP A 10 1.75 -1.62 -13.17
C ASP A 10 1.40 -1.72 -14.65
N GLN A 11 1.76 -0.69 -15.42
CA GLN A 11 1.41 -0.56 -16.84
C GLN A 11 1.84 -1.78 -17.68
N HIS A 12 2.97 -2.40 -17.35
CA HIS A 12 3.47 -3.57 -18.09
C HIS A 12 2.65 -4.85 -17.87
N LEU A 13 1.89 -4.91 -16.78
CA LEU A 13 1.06 -6.06 -16.41
C LEU A 13 -0.42 -5.85 -16.73
N MET A 14 -0.79 -4.64 -17.18
CA MET A 14 -2.17 -4.33 -17.49
C MET A 14 -2.68 -5.10 -18.71
N LYS A 15 -3.78 -5.84 -18.54
CA LYS A 15 -4.50 -6.56 -19.61
C LYS A 15 -5.74 -5.80 -20.10
N THR A 16 -6.16 -4.78 -19.34
CA THR A 16 -7.33 -3.94 -19.60
C THR A 16 -6.96 -2.47 -19.45
N PRO A 17 -7.75 -1.53 -20.02
CA PRO A 17 -7.50 -0.11 -19.79
C PRO A 17 -7.41 0.24 -18.31
N VAL A 18 -6.35 0.95 -17.92
CA VAL A 18 -6.01 1.20 -16.50
C VAL A 18 -7.13 1.92 -15.75
N VAL A 19 -7.81 2.88 -16.38
CA VAL A 19 -8.94 3.61 -15.78
C VAL A 19 -10.11 2.67 -15.50
N LYS A 20 -10.40 1.73 -16.41
CA LYS A 20 -11.45 0.72 -16.18
C LYS A 20 -11.08 -0.16 -14.99
N CYS A 21 -9.87 -0.70 -14.96
CA CYS A 21 -9.39 -1.53 -13.86
C CYS A 21 -9.46 -0.79 -12.52
N ALA A 22 -9.03 0.48 -12.47
CA ALA A 22 -9.10 1.29 -11.26
C ALA A 22 -10.55 1.45 -10.76
N LYS A 23 -11.50 1.75 -11.66
CA LYS A 23 -12.92 1.84 -11.31
C LYS A 23 -13.49 0.53 -10.80
N ASP A 24 -13.17 -0.59 -11.45
CA ASP A 24 -13.62 -1.93 -11.04
C ASP A 24 -13.11 -2.29 -9.63
N LEU A 25 -11.85 -1.96 -9.33
CA LEU A 25 -11.26 -2.17 -8.00
C LEU A 25 -11.91 -1.29 -6.93
N VAL A 26 -12.16 -0.03 -7.23
CA VAL A 26 -12.85 0.88 -6.29
C VAL A 26 -14.28 0.44 -6.03
N ALA A 27 -14.98 -0.04 -7.04
CA ALA A 27 -16.35 -0.55 -6.90
C ALA A 27 -16.47 -1.74 -5.94
N VAL A 28 -15.36 -2.46 -5.70
CA VAL A 28 -15.32 -3.58 -4.73
C VAL A 28 -14.69 -3.21 -3.39
N GLY A 29 -14.40 -1.92 -3.15
CA GLY A 29 -13.94 -1.43 -1.85
C GLY A 29 -12.43 -1.21 -1.72
N VAL A 30 -11.67 -1.22 -2.81
CA VAL A 30 -10.25 -0.82 -2.77
C VAL A 30 -10.16 0.70 -2.59
N GLU A 31 -9.53 1.14 -1.50
CA GLU A 31 -9.41 2.56 -1.15
C GLU A 31 -8.02 3.16 -1.40
N LEU A 32 -7.03 2.36 -1.82
CA LEU A 32 -5.68 2.81 -2.10
C LEU A 32 -5.16 2.20 -3.39
N ILE A 33 -4.88 3.04 -4.38
CA ILE A 33 -4.44 2.64 -5.71
C ILE A 33 -3.17 3.40 -6.06
N GLN A 34 -2.15 2.71 -6.57
CA GLN A 34 -0.96 3.33 -7.17
C GLN A 34 -0.94 3.08 -8.67
N TYR A 35 -0.63 4.10 -9.45
CA TYR A 35 -0.28 3.93 -10.85
C TYR A 35 1.23 3.97 -11.05
N ARG A 36 1.76 2.93 -11.69
CA ARG A 36 3.19 2.74 -11.96
C ARG A 36 3.43 2.45 -13.44
N ALA A 37 4.24 3.30 -14.11
CA ALA A 37 4.61 3.13 -15.52
C ALA A 37 5.99 3.73 -15.79
N LYS A 38 7.06 2.97 -15.49
CA LYS A 38 8.45 3.46 -15.55
C LYS A 38 8.96 3.77 -16.97
N ASP A 39 8.40 3.11 -17.98
CA ASP A 39 8.91 3.22 -19.35
C ASP A 39 8.01 4.09 -20.25
N LEU A 40 6.96 4.75 -19.68
CA LEU A 40 6.14 5.68 -20.44
C LEU A 40 6.82 7.04 -20.62
N PRO A 41 6.73 7.66 -21.81
CA PRO A 41 7.13 9.05 -22.00
C PRO A 41 6.37 9.98 -21.04
N PRO A 42 7.00 11.06 -20.53
CA PRO A 42 6.39 11.94 -19.52
C PRO A 42 5.01 12.46 -19.89
N ARG A 43 4.80 12.83 -21.15
CA ARG A 43 3.48 13.32 -21.66
C ARG A 43 2.40 12.25 -21.57
N ALA A 44 2.70 11.01 -21.95
CA ALA A 44 1.75 9.91 -21.88
C ALA A 44 1.46 9.51 -20.42
N TYR A 45 2.50 9.51 -19.58
CA TYR A 45 2.34 9.24 -18.15
C TYR A 45 1.44 10.29 -17.49
N PHE A 46 1.69 11.57 -17.74
CA PHE A 46 0.85 12.67 -17.25
C PHE A 46 -0.60 12.53 -17.69
N ALA A 47 -0.85 12.29 -18.99
CA ALA A 47 -2.20 12.12 -19.53
C ALA A 47 -2.96 10.96 -18.83
N THR A 48 -2.30 9.82 -18.63
CA THR A 48 -2.90 8.69 -17.93
C THR A 48 -3.17 9.01 -16.45
N CYS A 49 -2.24 9.68 -15.76
CA CYS A 49 -2.43 10.12 -14.38
C CYS A 49 -3.61 11.10 -14.25
N SER A 50 -3.76 12.04 -15.20
CA SER A 50 -4.89 12.98 -15.23
C SER A 50 -6.22 12.24 -15.39
N SER A 51 -6.30 11.29 -16.35
CA SER A 51 -7.51 10.48 -16.57
C SER A 51 -7.86 9.64 -15.34
N LEU A 52 -6.86 9.08 -14.62
CA LEU A 52 -7.09 8.35 -13.38
C LEU A 52 -7.57 9.27 -12.25
N ALA A 53 -6.96 10.44 -12.08
CA ALA A 53 -7.34 11.40 -11.04
C ALA A 53 -8.78 11.88 -11.26
N GLU A 54 -9.15 12.22 -12.49
CA GLU A 54 -10.51 12.61 -12.86
C GLU A 54 -11.50 11.46 -12.61
N ALA A 55 -11.18 10.25 -13.07
CA ALA A 55 -12.04 9.08 -12.93
C ALA A 55 -12.30 8.65 -11.48
N LEU A 56 -11.40 8.99 -10.55
CA LEU A 56 -11.47 8.66 -9.14
C LEU A 56 -11.80 9.86 -8.25
N ALA A 57 -12.05 11.05 -8.80
CA ALA A 57 -12.25 12.28 -8.04
C ALA A 57 -13.39 12.22 -7.01
N THR A 58 -14.45 11.47 -7.30
CA THR A 58 -15.62 11.31 -6.41
C THR A 58 -15.59 10.03 -5.59
N ALA A 59 -14.56 9.19 -5.79
CA ALA A 59 -14.44 7.91 -5.11
C ALA A 59 -13.77 8.07 -3.73
N LYS A 60 -14.07 7.16 -2.81
CA LYS A 60 -13.34 7.05 -1.53
C LYS A 60 -11.92 6.49 -1.69
N ALA A 61 -11.38 6.48 -2.89
CA ALA A 61 -10.07 5.90 -3.18
C ALA A 61 -9.02 6.98 -3.33
N ARG A 62 -7.87 6.76 -2.71
CA ARG A 62 -6.69 7.62 -2.84
C ARG A 62 -5.80 7.12 -3.97
N LEU A 63 -5.59 7.97 -4.98
CA LEU A 63 -4.65 7.73 -6.06
C LEU A 63 -3.25 8.14 -5.63
N ILE A 64 -2.28 7.26 -5.75
CA ILE A 64 -0.85 7.50 -5.52
C ILE A 64 -0.12 7.41 -6.86
N ILE A 65 0.73 8.38 -7.14
CA ILE A 65 1.58 8.41 -8.33
C ILE A 65 2.95 7.87 -7.97
N ASN A 66 3.48 6.95 -8.79
CA ASN A 66 4.79 6.36 -8.55
C ASN A 66 5.91 7.32 -9.00
N ASP A 67 6.92 7.57 -8.15
CA ASP A 67 8.18 8.31 -8.38
C ASP A 67 8.07 9.80 -8.78
N ARG A 68 6.90 10.32 -9.11
CA ARG A 68 6.70 11.63 -9.72
C ARG A 68 5.83 12.56 -8.85
N PRO A 69 6.42 13.20 -7.82
CA PRO A 69 5.70 14.14 -6.94
C PRO A 69 5.17 15.37 -7.69
N ASP A 70 5.86 15.81 -8.73
CA ASP A 70 5.44 16.88 -9.62
C ASP A 70 4.12 16.53 -10.34
N ILE A 71 4.04 15.36 -10.95
CA ILE A 71 2.81 14.88 -11.60
C ILE A 71 1.70 14.68 -10.57
N ALA A 72 2.01 14.10 -9.40
CA ALA A 72 1.03 13.93 -8.33
C ALA A 72 0.39 15.27 -7.92
N ALA A 73 1.20 16.32 -7.80
CA ALA A 73 0.73 17.67 -7.51
C ALA A 73 -0.13 18.25 -8.64
N MET A 74 0.35 18.16 -9.89
CA MET A 74 -0.31 18.74 -11.06
C MET A 74 -1.68 18.12 -11.35
N VAL A 75 -1.85 16.79 -11.18
CA VAL A 75 -3.13 16.10 -11.45
C VAL A 75 -4.05 16.07 -10.23
N GLY A 76 -3.64 16.64 -9.11
CA GLY A 76 -4.44 16.61 -7.88
C GLY A 76 -4.55 15.22 -7.26
N ALA A 77 -3.58 14.31 -7.49
CA ALA A 77 -3.58 12.98 -6.90
C ALA A 77 -3.48 13.01 -5.36
N GLY A 78 -3.89 11.95 -4.72
CA GLY A 78 -3.90 11.80 -3.26
C GLY A 78 -2.51 11.66 -2.65
N GLY A 79 -1.46 11.40 -3.46
CA GLY A 79 -0.09 11.29 -2.97
C GLY A 79 0.92 10.78 -3.99
N VAL A 80 2.14 10.57 -3.50
CA VAL A 80 3.27 10.00 -4.24
C VAL A 80 3.91 8.88 -3.44
N HIS A 81 4.48 7.91 -4.13
CA HIS A 81 5.35 6.88 -3.55
C HIS A 81 6.71 6.94 -4.22
N VAL A 82 7.78 7.01 -3.42
CA VAL A 82 9.17 7.09 -3.90
C VAL A 82 10.00 5.89 -3.44
N GLY A 83 10.94 5.47 -4.28
CA GLY A 83 11.96 4.48 -3.95
C GLY A 83 13.23 5.12 -3.38
N GLN A 84 14.27 4.28 -3.19
CA GLN A 84 15.55 4.73 -2.63
C GLN A 84 16.40 5.53 -3.64
N ASP A 85 16.19 5.30 -4.94
CA ASP A 85 16.91 5.95 -6.04
C ASP A 85 16.14 7.16 -6.62
N ASP A 86 14.93 7.44 -6.08
CA ASP A 86 14.07 8.54 -6.51
C ASP A 86 14.35 9.80 -5.66
N LEU A 87 13.52 10.83 -5.79
CA LEU A 87 13.61 12.02 -4.93
C LEU A 87 13.48 11.64 -3.45
N ALA A 88 14.32 12.26 -2.62
CA ALA A 88 14.23 12.06 -1.17
C ALA A 88 12.84 12.42 -0.65
N PRO A 89 12.32 11.71 0.38
CA PRO A 89 10.98 11.97 0.93
C PRO A 89 10.73 13.42 1.33
N GLY A 90 11.76 14.12 1.84
CA GLY A 90 11.68 15.54 2.20
C GLY A 90 11.43 16.45 0.99
N ASP A 91 12.04 16.15 -0.16
CA ASP A 91 11.86 16.94 -1.38
C ASP A 91 10.53 16.58 -2.06
N ALA A 92 10.16 15.30 -2.06
CA ALA A 92 8.84 14.87 -2.50
C ALA A 92 7.71 15.56 -1.68
N ARG A 93 7.89 15.70 -0.36
CA ARG A 93 6.98 16.43 0.52
C ARG A 93 6.88 17.92 0.17
N LYS A 94 8.01 18.59 -0.11
CA LYS A 94 8.02 20.00 -0.53
C LYS A 94 7.21 20.23 -1.81
N ILE A 95 7.35 19.31 -2.79
CA ILE A 95 6.62 19.38 -4.07
C ILE A 95 5.14 19.07 -3.89
N CYS A 96 4.82 18.01 -3.16
CA CYS A 96 3.43 17.58 -2.96
C CYS A 96 2.63 18.44 -1.99
N GLY A 97 3.31 19.15 -1.07
CA GLY A 97 2.67 19.87 0.04
C GLY A 97 2.19 18.95 1.16
N SER A 98 1.58 19.51 2.20
CA SER A 98 1.15 18.79 3.40
C SER A 98 -0.15 17.97 3.22
N GLY A 99 -0.97 18.29 2.22
CA GLY A 99 -2.28 17.65 2.02
C GLY A 99 -2.24 16.31 1.29
N ARG A 100 -1.09 15.90 0.73
CA ARG A 100 -0.91 14.65 -0.03
C ARG A 100 -0.05 13.66 0.73
N TRP A 101 -0.32 12.38 0.55
CA TRP A 101 0.49 11.35 1.16
C TRP A 101 1.83 11.19 0.44
N VAL A 102 2.89 11.00 1.23
CA VAL A 102 4.20 10.59 0.75
C VAL A 102 4.53 9.24 1.36
N GLY A 103 4.74 8.24 0.52
CA GLY A 103 5.22 6.92 0.92
C GLY A 103 6.64 6.69 0.46
N VAL A 104 7.40 5.85 1.17
CA VAL A 104 8.77 5.48 0.80
C VAL A 104 8.98 3.97 0.89
N SER A 105 9.68 3.40 -0.10
CA SER A 105 10.13 2.00 -0.07
C SER A 105 11.36 1.83 0.83
N THR A 106 11.41 0.74 1.60
CA THR A 106 12.56 0.35 2.43
C THR A 106 12.86 -1.14 2.29
N HIS A 107 14.14 -1.50 2.31
CA HIS A 107 14.65 -2.84 2.02
C HIS A 107 15.53 -3.42 3.14
N ASN A 108 15.76 -2.65 4.20
CA ASN A 108 16.52 -3.05 5.38
C ASN A 108 16.15 -2.17 6.58
N LEU A 109 16.65 -2.53 7.77
CA LEU A 109 16.31 -1.84 9.01
C LEU A 109 16.88 -0.42 9.10
N GLU A 110 18.00 -0.15 8.45
CA GLU A 110 18.61 1.20 8.40
C GLU A 110 17.70 2.16 7.63
N GLN A 111 17.23 1.75 6.45
CA GLN A 111 16.28 2.52 5.66
C GLN A 111 14.95 2.73 6.39
N VAL A 112 14.47 1.72 7.14
CA VAL A 112 13.28 1.88 8.00
C VAL A 112 13.52 2.95 9.06
N ARG A 113 14.66 2.96 9.76
CA ARG A 113 14.99 3.98 10.76
C ARG A 113 15.05 5.39 10.15
N ALA A 114 15.64 5.52 8.97
CA ALA A 114 15.66 6.79 8.24
C ALA A 114 14.22 7.24 7.88
N ALA A 115 13.37 6.34 7.38
CA ALA A 115 12.00 6.61 7.02
C ALA A 115 11.11 7.00 8.22
N VAL A 116 11.36 6.43 9.40
CA VAL A 116 10.65 6.80 10.64
C VAL A 116 10.79 8.29 10.95
N ASN A 117 11.98 8.86 10.73
CA ASN A 117 12.30 10.25 10.98
C ASN A 117 11.98 11.18 9.78
N ALA A 118 11.67 10.61 8.62
CA ALA A 118 11.35 11.39 7.41
C ALA A 118 9.88 11.87 7.42
N PRO A 119 9.55 12.93 6.65
CA PRO A 119 8.20 13.46 6.54
C PRO A 119 7.31 12.59 5.61
N VAL A 120 7.20 11.30 5.92
CA VAL A 120 6.37 10.32 5.20
C VAL A 120 5.13 9.94 5.99
N ASP A 121 4.05 9.61 5.27
CA ASP A 121 2.78 9.18 5.85
C ASP A 121 2.73 7.68 6.06
N TYR A 122 3.47 6.91 5.27
CA TYR A 122 3.60 5.46 5.41
C TYR A 122 4.95 4.96 4.92
N ILE A 123 5.35 3.79 5.41
CA ILE A 123 6.61 3.12 5.09
C ILE A 123 6.31 1.79 4.40
N ALA A 124 6.80 1.59 3.18
CA ALA A 124 6.70 0.30 2.51
C ALA A 124 7.94 -0.55 2.79
N VAL A 125 7.72 -1.79 3.20
CA VAL A 125 8.75 -2.75 3.59
C VAL A 125 8.73 -3.93 2.62
N GLY A 126 9.86 -4.24 1.99
CA GLY A 126 9.95 -5.37 1.06
C GLY A 126 11.25 -5.43 0.25
N PRO A 127 11.40 -6.46 -0.59
CA PRO A 127 10.40 -7.49 -0.92
C PRO A 127 10.25 -8.54 0.18
N ILE A 128 9.00 -8.83 0.58
CA ILE A 128 8.73 -9.82 1.64
C ILE A 128 8.97 -11.24 1.15
N PHE A 129 8.61 -11.51 -0.10
CA PHE A 129 8.82 -12.80 -0.78
C PHE A 129 9.50 -12.58 -2.13
N PRO A 130 10.04 -13.63 -2.77
CA PRO A 130 10.59 -13.53 -4.12
C PRO A 130 9.59 -12.91 -5.09
N THR A 131 10.07 -11.99 -5.93
CA THR A 131 9.25 -11.28 -6.91
C THR A 131 10.03 -11.04 -8.19
N SER A 132 9.33 -11.04 -9.32
CA SER A 132 9.88 -10.76 -10.67
C SER A 132 9.35 -9.45 -11.27
N THR A 133 8.68 -8.62 -10.49
CA THR A 133 8.10 -7.35 -10.99
C THR A 133 9.16 -6.28 -11.28
N LYS A 134 10.23 -6.23 -10.48
CA LYS A 134 11.40 -5.36 -10.75
C LYS A 134 12.42 -6.13 -11.61
N LYS A 135 13.04 -5.46 -12.58
CA LYS A 135 14.14 -6.03 -13.40
C LYS A 135 15.36 -6.43 -12.54
N LYS A 136 15.62 -5.69 -11.48
CA LYS A 136 16.64 -5.99 -10.45
C LYS A 136 15.93 -5.95 -9.09
N PRO A 137 15.44 -7.09 -8.59
CA PRO A 137 14.80 -7.13 -7.29
C PRO A 137 15.84 -6.99 -6.18
N ASP A 138 15.46 -6.25 -5.13
CA ASP A 138 16.23 -6.21 -3.89
C ASP A 138 16.20 -7.59 -3.19
N PRO A 139 17.15 -7.89 -2.29
CA PRO A 139 17.13 -9.10 -1.50
C PRO A 139 15.82 -9.29 -0.72
N VAL A 140 15.33 -10.53 -0.66
CA VAL A 140 14.12 -10.86 0.11
C VAL A 140 14.37 -10.63 1.59
N VAL A 141 13.53 -9.84 2.25
CA VAL A 141 13.68 -9.45 3.66
C VAL A 141 12.76 -10.23 4.61
N GLY A 142 11.76 -10.93 4.08
CA GLY A 142 10.82 -11.72 4.86
C GLY A 142 9.91 -10.89 5.78
N THR A 143 9.02 -11.58 6.49
CA THR A 143 8.12 -10.95 7.48
C THR A 143 8.84 -10.49 8.74
N SER A 144 10.08 -10.93 8.97
CA SER A 144 10.90 -10.48 10.11
C SER A 144 11.16 -8.99 10.09
N LEU A 145 11.43 -8.40 8.90
CA LEU A 145 11.64 -6.96 8.80
C LEU A 145 10.37 -6.16 9.13
N ILE A 146 9.17 -6.70 8.85
CA ILE A 146 7.90 -6.06 9.25
C ILE A 146 7.83 -5.99 10.78
N ARG A 147 8.13 -7.09 11.49
CA ARG A 147 8.10 -7.14 12.96
C ARG A 147 9.11 -6.17 13.58
N GLU A 148 10.32 -6.08 13.02
CA GLU A 148 11.33 -5.13 13.49
C GLU A 148 10.91 -3.68 13.21
N ALA A 149 10.38 -3.40 12.02
CA ALA A 149 9.86 -2.08 11.66
C ALA A 149 8.73 -1.64 12.60
N ARG A 150 7.82 -2.57 12.97
CA ARG A 150 6.71 -2.27 13.88
C ARG A 150 7.16 -1.85 15.27
N LYS A 151 8.28 -2.34 15.75
CA LYS A 151 8.87 -1.91 17.04
C LYS A 151 9.38 -0.46 16.99
N LEU A 152 9.71 0.05 15.81
CA LEU A 152 10.32 1.38 15.62
C LEU A 152 9.33 2.49 15.34
N THR A 153 8.10 2.19 14.91
CA THR A 153 7.18 3.23 14.45
C THR A 153 5.71 2.88 14.65
N GLN A 154 4.88 3.90 14.81
CA GLN A 154 3.42 3.80 14.71
C GLN A 154 2.90 4.22 13.32
N LYS A 155 3.77 4.70 12.43
CA LYS A 155 3.37 4.99 11.04
C LYS A 155 2.83 3.73 10.38
N PRO A 156 1.88 3.85 9.44
CA PRO A 156 1.41 2.71 8.66
C PRO A 156 2.56 1.99 7.95
N ILE A 157 2.62 0.66 8.10
CA ILE A 157 3.55 -0.21 7.39
C ILE A 157 2.79 -0.89 6.26
N VAL A 158 3.30 -0.73 5.04
CA VAL A 158 2.82 -1.40 3.83
C VAL A 158 3.82 -2.50 3.47
N ALA A 159 3.41 -3.75 3.51
CA ALA A 159 4.26 -4.84 3.04
C ALA A 159 4.13 -4.98 1.52
N ILE A 160 5.24 -5.22 0.82
CA ILE A 160 5.28 -5.38 -0.64
C ILE A 160 6.26 -6.48 -1.08
N GLY A 161 6.01 -7.05 -2.24
CA GLY A 161 6.89 -8.01 -2.93
C GLY A 161 6.49 -9.46 -2.73
N GLY A 162 6.04 -10.09 -3.81
CA GLY A 162 5.67 -11.51 -3.87
C GLY A 162 4.52 -11.92 -2.98
N ILE A 163 3.67 -10.98 -2.57
CA ILE A 163 2.52 -11.25 -1.71
C ILE A 163 1.39 -11.82 -2.57
N THR A 164 0.91 -13.01 -2.18
CA THR A 164 -0.23 -13.70 -2.76
C THR A 164 -1.34 -13.86 -1.72
N LEU A 165 -2.52 -14.25 -2.16
CA LEU A 165 -3.66 -14.44 -1.27
C LEU A 165 -3.37 -15.48 -0.18
N GLU A 166 -2.62 -16.55 -0.50
CA GLU A 166 -2.29 -17.62 0.44
C GLU A 166 -1.32 -17.17 1.56
N ARG A 167 -0.56 -16.09 1.32
CA ARG A 167 0.48 -15.58 2.23
C ARG A 167 0.08 -14.32 2.99
N VAL A 168 -1.03 -13.70 2.61
CA VAL A 168 -1.38 -12.36 3.10
C VAL A 168 -1.70 -12.36 4.59
N ALA A 169 -2.28 -13.42 5.13
CA ALA A 169 -2.60 -13.54 6.57
C ALA A 169 -1.33 -13.45 7.44
N ASP A 170 -0.25 -14.13 7.05
CA ASP A 170 1.03 -14.09 7.76
C ASP A 170 1.67 -12.69 7.75
N VAL A 171 1.45 -11.94 6.67
CA VAL A 171 1.93 -10.57 6.52
C VAL A 171 1.21 -9.63 7.48
N TYR A 172 -0.12 -9.74 7.60
CA TYR A 172 -0.87 -8.97 8.61
C TYR A 172 -0.49 -9.37 10.03
N ALA A 173 -0.36 -10.67 10.31
CA ALA A 173 0.06 -11.18 11.61
C ALA A 173 1.48 -10.69 12.01
N ALA A 174 2.33 -10.36 11.04
CA ALA A 174 3.63 -9.75 11.29
C ALA A 174 3.56 -8.26 11.67
N GLY A 175 2.40 -7.59 11.56
CA GLY A 175 2.19 -6.21 11.97
C GLY A 175 2.09 -5.21 10.81
N ALA A 176 1.91 -5.66 9.56
CA ALA A 176 1.61 -4.78 8.45
C ALA A 176 0.18 -4.20 8.58
N ASN A 177 0.01 -2.92 8.25
CA ASN A 177 -1.30 -2.28 8.18
C ASN A 177 -1.95 -2.48 6.80
N SER A 178 -1.13 -2.72 5.79
CA SER A 178 -1.55 -2.84 4.38
C SER A 178 -0.63 -3.76 3.62
N VAL A 179 -1.15 -4.37 2.57
CA VAL A 179 -0.36 -5.14 1.60
C VAL A 179 -0.46 -4.50 0.23
N ALA A 180 0.69 -4.22 -0.40
CA ALA A 180 0.76 -3.78 -1.78
C ALA A 180 0.85 -5.00 -2.70
N VAL A 181 -0.15 -5.16 -3.55
CA VAL A 181 -0.27 -6.32 -4.45
C VAL A 181 -0.23 -5.85 -5.90
N ILE A 182 0.56 -6.53 -6.72
CA ILE A 182 0.74 -6.27 -8.15
C ILE A 182 0.29 -7.49 -8.96
N ARG A 183 1.16 -8.50 -9.09
CA ARG A 183 0.94 -9.64 -9.98
C ARG A 183 -0.26 -10.48 -9.61
N ASP A 184 -0.39 -10.87 -8.35
CA ASP A 184 -1.49 -11.72 -7.89
C ASP A 184 -2.86 -11.08 -8.13
N LEU A 185 -2.90 -9.74 -8.19
CA LEU A 185 -4.08 -8.98 -8.53
C LEU A 185 -4.27 -8.84 -10.04
N LEU A 186 -3.24 -8.35 -10.77
CA LEU A 186 -3.37 -7.97 -12.17
C LEU A 186 -3.36 -9.17 -13.14
N GLU A 187 -2.72 -10.28 -12.76
CA GLU A 187 -2.67 -11.51 -13.54
C GLU A 187 -3.88 -12.42 -13.29
N ALA A 188 -4.68 -12.15 -12.25
CA ALA A 188 -5.93 -12.86 -11.99
C ALA A 188 -6.91 -12.72 -13.18
N ARG A 189 -7.75 -13.74 -13.37
CA ARG A 189 -8.81 -13.71 -14.40
C ARG A 189 -9.77 -12.53 -14.19
N ASP A 190 -10.08 -12.24 -12.94
CA ASP A 190 -10.89 -11.10 -12.49
C ASP A 190 -10.17 -10.39 -11.33
N PRO A 191 -9.47 -9.27 -11.61
CA PRO A 191 -8.79 -8.49 -10.57
C PRO A 191 -9.72 -7.97 -9.47
N ALA A 192 -10.96 -7.63 -9.79
CA ALA A 192 -11.91 -7.14 -8.80
C ALA A 192 -12.37 -8.26 -7.86
N ALA A 193 -12.60 -9.46 -8.38
CA ALA A 193 -12.89 -10.62 -7.53
C ALA A 193 -11.70 -10.94 -6.61
N ARG A 194 -10.47 -10.94 -7.15
CA ARG A 194 -9.25 -11.15 -6.37
C ARG A 194 -9.08 -10.09 -5.27
N ALA A 195 -9.38 -8.84 -5.56
CA ALA A 195 -9.34 -7.77 -4.56
C ALA A 195 -10.33 -8.00 -3.42
N ARG A 196 -11.56 -8.48 -3.69
CA ARG A 196 -12.53 -8.85 -2.64
C ARG A 196 -11.98 -9.93 -1.71
N GLU A 197 -11.29 -10.94 -2.26
CA GLU A 197 -10.67 -12.02 -1.47
C GLU A 197 -9.60 -11.44 -0.51
N PHE A 198 -8.72 -10.56 -1.00
CA PHE A 198 -7.74 -9.87 -0.14
C PHE A 198 -8.41 -9.05 0.96
N LEU A 199 -9.46 -8.29 0.63
CA LEU A 199 -10.19 -7.47 1.59
C LEU A 199 -10.90 -8.34 2.65
N ALA A 200 -11.42 -9.51 2.26
CA ALA A 200 -12.03 -10.44 3.20
C ALA A 200 -11.02 -11.01 4.21
N VAL A 201 -9.82 -11.41 3.75
CA VAL A 201 -8.74 -11.86 4.65
C VAL A 201 -8.29 -10.73 5.58
N ALA A 202 -8.17 -9.51 5.07
CA ALA A 202 -7.81 -8.34 5.88
C ALA A 202 -8.82 -8.10 7.01
N ALA A 203 -10.12 -8.17 6.73
CA ALA A 203 -11.16 -7.98 7.73
C ALA A 203 -11.07 -9.03 8.85
N GLN A 204 -10.82 -10.30 8.50
CA GLN A 204 -10.65 -11.38 9.47
C GLN A 204 -9.39 -11.18 10.35
N SER A 205 -8.28 -10.75 9.76
CA SER A 205 -7.02 -10.52 10.47
C SER A 205 -7.12 -9.38 11.49
N HIS A 206 -7.91 -8.34 11.20
CA HIS A 206 -8.13 -7.23 12.14
C HIS A 206 -9.03 -7.62 13.32
N VAL A 207 -10.01 -8.50 13.13
CA VAL A 207 -10.86 -9.02 14.21
C VAL A 207 -10.06 -9.88 15.19
N ALA A 208 -9.14 -10.70 14.70
CA ALA A 208 -8.29 -11.56 15.52
C ALA A 208 -7.28 -10.77 16.39
N SER A 209 -6.95 -9.53 16.00
CA SER A 209 -5.99 -8.68 16.71
C SER A 209 -6.61 -7.83 17.84
N CYS A 210 -7.94 -7.85 17.99
CA CYS A 210 -8.62 -7.12 19.07
C CYS A 210 -8.67 -8.00 20.32
N PRO A 211 -8.00 -7.66 21.46
CA PRO A 211 -8.08 -8.45 22.68
C PRO A 211 -9.54 -8.48 23.16
N GLN A 212 -10.12 -9.69 23.26
CA GLN A 212 -11.41 -9.87 23.92
C GLN A 212 -11.20 -9.55 25.40
N ASN A 213 -11.64 -8.38 25.84
CA ASN A 213 -11.75 -8.04 27.24
C ASN A 213 -12.81 -8.93 27.90
N HIS A 214 -12.41 -10.14 28.30
CA HIS A 214 -13.17 -10.93 29.25
C HIS A 214 -12.94 -10.31 30.63
N SER A 215 -13.81 -9.39 31.02
CA SER A 215 -13.98 -9.01 32.40
C SER A 215 -14.79 -10.10 33.12
N PRO A 216 -14.22 -10.87 34.05
CA PRO A 216 -15.01 -11.68 34.95
C PRO A 216 -15.60 -10.75 36.02
N PHE A 217 -16.87 -10.51 35.96
CA PHE A 217 -17.59 -9.93 37.11
C PHE A 217 -17.42 -10.87 38.32
N PRO A 218 -16.83 -10.44 39.44
CA PRO A 218 -16.93 -11.20 40.67
C PRO A 218 -18.33 -10.99 41.24
N GLY A 219 -19.11 -12.07 41.26
CA GLY A 219 -20.42 -12.10 41.91
C GLY A 219 -20.31 -11.71 43.38
N GLY A 220 -21.00 -10.62 43.75
CA GLY A 220 -21.19 -10.22 45.12
C GLY A 220 -22.03 -11.28 45.87
N ARG A 221 -21.44 -11.89 46.88
CA ARG A 221 -22.20 -12.63 47.89
C ARG A 221 -22.84 -11.62 48.83
N ASN A 222 -24.15 -11.59 48.86
CA ASN A 222 -24.90 -11.10 49.99
C ASN A 222 -24.78 -12.11 51.12
N ASN A 223 -24.39 -11.67 52.28
CA ASN A 223 -24.61 -12.34 53.56
C ASN A 223 -25.06 -11.30 54.58
N GLY A 224 -26.22 -11.60 55.22
CA GLY A 224 -26.59 -11.18 56.57
C GLY A 224 -27.44 -9.94 56.65
#